data_2b37429e7fbba414a0a0bf48284c81e5
#
_entry.id   2b37429e7fbba414a0a0bf48284c81e5
#
_cell.length_a   1.000
_cell.length_b   1.000
_cell.length_c   1.000
_cell.angle_alpha   90.00
_cell.angle_beta   90.00
_cell.angle_gamma   90.00
#
_symmetry.space_group_name_H-M   'P 1'
#
loop_
_entity.id
_entity.type
_entity.pdbx_description
1 polymer ?
#
loop_
_entity_poly.entity_id
_entity_poly.type
_entity_poly.pdbx_seq_one_letter_code
_entity_poly.pdbx_strand_id
1 'polypeptide(L)'
;HGLHFYRLLTDEITLSLREEALPEDHQPDPQQPESQPAARFVLRLRRPDLDTGHVLSETILLCWYRFACWLINRRILLSETTFDYPAPAHVAEYHQLYPCPHHFGHAETTLVFDARLLSLPITRNRDELKALIRELPLGFFIKPVFQGSFGHRVRSRLLQGEGRELPALDTVAADFFMTGRTLRRKLLDEGTSFQEIKDGLRRDQAMTLLRQTQTPIQTVAQQVGFRDATVFIKAVRQWTGMTPGDYRARTLKRFAASG
;
A
#
# COMPACT_ATOMS: atom_id res chain seq x y z
N HIS A 1 4.77 -20.35 -10.94
CA HIS A 1 3.70 -21.32 -10.59
C HIS A 1 2.34 -20.64 -10.37
N GLY A 2 2.23 -19.55 -9.59
CA GLY A 2 0.95 -18.88 -9.33
C GLY A 2 0.22 -18.36 -10.58
N LEU A 3 0.96 -17.78 -11.53
CA LEU A 3 0.40 -17.32 -12.80
C LEU A 3 -0.12 -18.45 -13.67
N HIS A 4 0.53 -19.62 -13.65
CA HIS A 4 0.06 -20.80 -14.36
C HIS A 4 -1.23 -21.33 -13.76
N PHE A 5 -1.36 -21.34 -12.44
CA PHE A 5 -2.57 -21.78 -11.74
C PHE A 5 -3.78 -20.91 -12.08
N TYR A 6 -3.58 -19.58 -12.29
CA TYR A 6 -4.65 -18.68 -12.66
C TYR A 6 -5.32 -19.02 -13.98
N ARG A 7 -4.54 -19.53 -14.96
CA ARG A 7 -5.06 -20.03 -16.25
C ARG A 7 -5.97 -21.25 -16.11
N LEU A 8 -5.85 -22.02 -15.02
CA LEU A 8 -6.74 -23.14 -14.74
C LEU A 8 -8.08 -22.71 -14.15
N LEU A 9 -8.17 -21.49 -13.61
CA LEU A 9 -9.38 -20.97 -12.99
C LEU A 9 -10.26 -20.20 -13.96
N THR A 10 -9.68 -19.48 -14.93
CA THR A 10 -10.41 -18.65 -15.87
C THR A 10 -9.61 -18.36 -17.13
N ASP A 11 -10.30 -18.33 -18.28
CA ASP A 11 -9.75 -17.87 -19.55
C ASP A 11 -9.97 -16.36 -19.80
N GLU A 12 -10.73 -15.71 -18.92
CA GLU A 12 -11.11 -14.30 -19.08
C GLU A 12 -9.98 -13.33 -18.68
N ILE A 13 -9.02 -13.81 -17.87
CA ILE A 13 -7.92 -13.01 -17.34
C ILE A 13 -6.61 -13.70 -17.64
N THR A 14 -5.73 -13.02 -18.34
CA THR A 14 -4.36 -13.50 -18.59
C THR A 14 -3.37 -12.67 -17.81
N LEU A 15 -2.55 -13.37 -17.02
CA LEU A 15 -1.45 -12.80 -16.26
C LEU A 15 -0.13 -13.37 -16.79
N SER A 16 0.83 -12.52 -17.10
CA SER A 16 2.16 -12.96 -17.53
C SER A 16 3.25 -12.10 -16.90
N LEU A 17 4.43 -12.69 -16.75
CA LEU A 17 5.63 -12.00 -16.30
C LEU A 17 6.65 -12.12 -17.42
N ARG A 18 7.19 -10.99 -17.85
CA ARG A 18 8.22 -10.90 -18.90
C ARG A 18 9.43 -10.20 -18.32
N GLU A 19 10.61 -10.75 -18.60
CA GLU A 19 11.88 -10.10 -18.33
C GLU A 19 12.36 -9.44 -19.61
N GLU A 20 12.67 -8.16 -19.55
CA GLU A 20 13.30 -7.44 -20.64
C GLU A 20 14.81 -7.51 -20.44
N ALA A 21 15.49 -8.28 -21.31
CA ALA A 21 16.93 -8.23 -21.37
C ALA A 21 17.38 -6.85 -21.83
N LEU A 22 18.46 -6.33 -21.25
CA LEU A 22 19.11 -5.15 -21.79
C LEU A 22 19.51 -5.44 -23.24
N PRO A 23 19.32 -4.50 -24.19
CA PRO A 23 19.85 -4.65 -25.56
C PRO A 23 21.34 -4.99 -25.52
N GLU A 24 21.77 -6.01 -26.25
CA GLU A 24 23.17 -6.46 -26.28
C GLU A 24 24.15 -5.37 -26.71
N ASP A 25 23.67 -4.30 -27.38
CA ASP A 25 24.45 -3.16 -27.85
C ASP A 25 24.43 -1.95 -26.90
N HIS A 26 23.94 -2.09 -25.68
CA HIS A 26 23.90 -0.97 -24.74
C HIS A 26 25.29 -0.69 -24.17
N GLN A 27 26.04 0.21 -24.81
CA GLN A 27 27.23 0.80 -24.21
C GLN A 27 26.78 1.70 -23.03
N PRO A 28 27.28 1.44 -21.80
CA PRO A 28 26.91 2.27 -20.65
C PRO A 28 27.36 3.72 -20.91
N ASP A 29 26.41 4.62 -21.04
CA ASP A 29 26.66 6.06 -21.04
C ASP A 29 27.03 6.45 -19.60
N PRO A 30 28.23 6.99 -19.35
CA PRO A 30 28.66 7.37 -18.01
C PRO A 30 27.76 8.43 -17.34
N GLN A 31 26.88 9.08 -18.11
CA GLN A 31 25.96 10.13 -17.62
C GLN A 31 24.51 9.66 -17.49
N GLN A 32 24.16 8.45 -17.94
CA GLN A 32 22.85 7.86 -17.71
C GLN A 32 22.94 6.81 -16.59
N PRO A 33 21.99 6.80 -15.62
CA PRO A 33 21.94 5.73 -14.64
C PRO A 33 21.84 4.40 -15.39
N GLU A 34 22.69 3.44 -15.05
CA GLU A 34 22.76 2.10 -15.64
C GLU A 34 21.35 1.58 -15.93
N SER A 35 21.07 1.24 -17.19
CA SER A 35 19.81 0.62 -17.58
C SER A 35 19.67 -0.68 -16.79
N GLN A 36 18.80 -0.67 -15.79
CA GLN A 36 18.60 -1.85 -14.95
C GLN A 36 17.71 -2.83 -15.68
N PRO A 37 17.95 -4.16 -15.57
CA PRO A 37 17.10 -5.15 -16.17
C PRO A 37 15.67 -4.97 -15.62
N ALA A 38 14.70 -4.83 -16.51
CA ALA A 38 13.32 -4.60 -16.16
C ALA A 38 12.50 -5.89 -16.24
N ALA A 39 11.55 -6.04 -15.33
CA ALA A 39 10.52 -7.06 -15.41
C ALA A 39 9.15 -6.39 -15.57
N ARG A 40 8.31 -6.93 -16.44
CA ARG A 40 6.92 -6.50 -16.66
C ARG A 40 5.97 -7.57 -16.18
N PHE A 41 5.14 -7.21 -15.23
CA PHE A 41 3.93 -7.97 -14.93
C PHE A 41 2.80 -7.44 -15.80
N VAL A 42 2.21 -8.28 -16.63
CA VAL A 42 1.21 -7.91 -17.63
C VAL A 42 -0.13 -8.53 -17.27
N LEU A 43 -1.16 -7.69 -17.24
CA LEU A 43 -2.56 -8.08 -17.12
C LEU A 43 -3.27 -7.85 -18.45
N ARG A 44 -4.04 -8.83 -18.92
CA ARG A 44 -4.95 -8.71 -20.07
C ARG A 44 -6.30 -9.31 -19.71
N LEU A 45 -7.35 -8.57 -20.00
CA LEU A 45 -8.71 -9.09 -20.00
C LEU A 45 -9.07 -9.57 -21.41
N ARG A 46 -9.77 -10.69 -21.48
CA ARG A 46 -10.31 -11.20 -22.77
C ARG A 46 -11.44 -10.31 -23.29
N ARG A 47 -12.23 -9.78 -22.37
CA ARG A 47 -13.35 -8.87 -22.68
C ARG A 47 -13.23 -7.60 -21.85
N PRO A 48 -12.35 -6.66 -22.24
CA PRO A 48 -12.18 -5.41 -21.52
C PRO A 48 -13.43 -4.51 -21.54
N ASP A 49 -14.32 -4.71 -22.53
CA ASP A 49 -15.61 -4.04 -22.65
C ASP A 49 -16.55 -4.28 -21.45
N LEU A 50 -16.37 -5.36 -20.72
CA LEU A 50 -17.14 -5.67 -19.51
C LEU A 50 -16.61 -4.96 -18.26
N ASP A 51 -15.38 -4.46 -18.29
CA ASP A 51 -14.76 -3.71 -17.20
C ASP A 51 -14.81 -2.20 -17.45
N THR A 52 -16.01 -1.68 -17.71
CA THR A 52 -16.25 -0.28 -18.13
C THR A 52 -15.76 0.76 -17.12
N GLY A 53 -15.64 0.40 -15.85
CA GLY A 53 -15.10 1.26 -14.78
C GLY A 53 -13.67 0.92 -14.39
N HIS A 54 -13.00 0.00 -15.09
CA HIS A 54 -11.64 -0.49 -14.86
C HIS A 54 -11.38 -1.06 -13.45
N VAL A 55 -12.44 -1.26 -12.66
CA VAL A 55 -12.36 -1.71 -11.25
C VAL A 55 -11.74 -3.10 -11.15
N LEU A 56 -12.08 -4.00 -12.08
CA LEU A 56 -11.54 -5.37 -12.08
C LEU A 56 -10.05 -5.36 -12.40
N SER A 57 -9.64 -4.65 -13.45
CA SER A 57 -8.23 -4.52 -13.87
C SER A 57 -7.39 -3.91 -12.75
N GLU A 58 -7.85 -2.80 -12.18
CA GLU A 58 -7.16 -2.10 -11.10
C GLU A 58 -7.05 -2.98 -9.84
N THR A 59 -8.14 -3.66 -9.47
CA THR A 59 -8.16 -4.55 -8.29
C THR A 59 -7.18 -5.71 -8.46
N ILE A 60 -7.19 -6.39 -9.60
CA ILE A 60 -6.31 -7.53 -9.86
C ILE A 60 -4.85 -7.08 -9.87
N LEU A 61 -4.55 -5.98 -10.56
CA LEU A 61 -3.20 -5.42 -10.63
C LEU A 61 -2.67 -5.07 -9.24
N LEU A 62 -3.49 -4.40 -8.43
CA LEU A 62 -3.15 -4.04 -7.04
C LEU A 62 -2.96 -5.26 -6.15
N CYS A 63 -3.84 -6.26 -6.27
CA CYS A 63 -3.73 -7.49 -5.50
C CYS A 63 -2.41 -8.22 -5.80
N TRP A 64 -2.06 -8.38 -7.08
CA TRP A 64 -0.81 -9.04 -7.46
C TRP A 64 0.42 -8.26 -7.06
N TYR A 65 0.40 -6.92 -7.21
CA TYR A 65 1.48 -6.06 -6.74
C TYR A 65 1.73 -6.24 -5.23
N ARG A 66 0.67 -6.16 -4.43
CA ARG A 66 0.78 -6.30 -2.97
C ARG A 66 1.14 -7.71 -2.55
N PHE A 67 0.61 -8.71 -3.23
CA PHE A 67 0.96 -10.10 -2.98
C PHE A 67 2.45 -10.38 -3.27
N ALA A 68 2.98 -9.87 -4.37
CA ALA A 68 4.40 -9.99 -4.69
C ALA A 68 5.27 -9.30 -3.63
N CYS A 69 4.92 -8.09 -3.21
CA CYS A 69 5.58 -7.40 -2.12
C CYS A 69 5.54 -8.21 -0.81
N TRP A 70 4.39 -8.82 -0.50
CA TRP A 70 4.22 -9.63 0.70
C TRP A 70 5.06 -10.90 0.63
N LEU A 71 5.14 -11.58 -0.51
CA LEU A 71 5.93 -12.82 -0.69
C LEU A 71 7.40 -12.64 -0.37
N ILE A 72 8.00 -11.54 -0.82
CA ILE A 72 9.43 -11.23 -0.58
C ILE A 72 9.66 -10.39 0.69
N ASN A 73 8.58 -10.08 1.44
CA ASN A 73 8.61 -9.20 2.62
C ASN A 73 9.30 -7.86 2.36
N ARG A 74 9.15 -7.31 1.17
CA ARG A 74 9.79 -6.06 0.73
C ARG A 74 8.88 -5.32 -0.22
N ARG A 75 8.92 -3.97 -0.16
CA ARG A 75 8.24 -3.17 -1.16
C ARG A 75 8.98 -3.26 -2.49
N ILE A 76 8.25 -3.60 -3.54
CA ILE A 76 8.70 -3.49 -4.92
C ILE A 76 8.55 -2.04 -5.34
N LEU A 77 9.66 -1.37 -5.68
CA LEU A 77 9.61 -0.03 -6.26
C LEU A 77 9.26 -0.21 -7.75
N LEU A 78 8.12 0.37 -8.14
CA LEU A 78 7.69 0.37 -9.52
C LEU A 78 8.42 1.49 -10.26
N SER A 79 8.95 1.19 -11.44
CA SER A 79 9.56 2.19 -12.33
C SER A 79 8.46 2.99 -13.05
N GLU A 80 7.43 2.30 -13.51
CA GLU A 80 6.27 2.87 -14.17
C GLU A 80 5.09 1.89 -14.14
N THR A 81 3.90 2.40 -14.46
CA THR A 81 2.69 1.60 -14.67
C THR A 81 2.02 2.05 -15.96
N THR A 82 1.63 1.11 -16.82
CA THR A 82 0.87 1.42 -18.03
C THR A 82 -0.55 0.86 -17.94
N PHE A 83 -1.50 1.52 -18.60
CA PHE A 83 -2.91 1.11 -18.63
C PHE A 83 -3.41 1.16 -20.08
N ASP A 84 -4.16 0.15 -20.51
CA ASP A 84 -4.73 0.01 -21.85
C ASP A 84 -6.04 0.78 -22.06
N TYR A 85 -6.36 1.69 -21.15
CA TYR A 85 -7.54 2.55 -21.18
C TYR A 85 -7.15 4.04 -20.99
N PRO A 86 -8.05 4.98 -21.37
CA PRO A 86 -7.83 6.41 -21.16
C PRO A 86 -7.74 6.78 -19.69
N ALA A 87 -7.04 7.88 -19.38
CA ALA A 87 -6.94 8.39 -18.01
C ALA A 87 -8.32 8.65 -17.40
N PRO A 88 -8.69 8.00 -16.29
CA PRO A 88 -9.96 8.21 -15.63
C PRO A 88 -10.01 9.54 -14.87
N ALA A 89 -11.22 10.00 -14.52
CA ALA A 89 -11.40 11.26 -13.80
C ALA A 89 -10.70 11.28 -12.42
N HIS A 90 -10.50 10.11 -11.80
CA HIS A 90 -9.84 9.93 -10.50
C HIS A 90 -8.34 9.59 -10.61
N VAL A 91 -7.68 9.95 -11.71
CA VAL A 91 -6.24 9.67 -11.96
C VAL A 91 -5.32 10.10 -10.81
N ALA A 92 -5.67 11.15 -10.06
CA ALA A 92 -4.89 11.62 -8.92
C ALA A 92 -4.77 10.57 -7.77
N GLU A 93 -5.71 9.63 -7.70
CA GLU A 93 -5.71 8.59 -6.67
C GLU A 93 -4.72 7.45 -6.98
N TYR A 94 -4.32 7.29 -8.25
CA TYR A 94 -3.39 6.24 -8.68
C TYR A 94 -2.02 6.33 -7.98
N HIS A 95 -1.56 7.55 -7.66
CA HIS A 95 -0.33 7.72 -6.89
C HIS A 95 -0.36 7.06 -5.50
N GLN A 96 -1.55 6.89 -4.93
CA GLN A 96 -1.70 6.20 -3.64
C GLN A 96 -1.63 4.68 -3.80
N LEU A 97 -2.07 4.17 -4.94
CA LEU A 97 -2.09 2.74 -5.25
C LEU A 97 -0.74 2.29 -5.81
N TYR A 98 -0.22 3.03 -6.79
CA TYR A 98 1.02 2.76 -7.51
C TYR A 98 1.90 4.01 -7.49
N PRO A 99 2.81 4.18 -6.54
CA PRO A 99 3.63 5.39 -6.40
C PRO A 99 4.80 5.41 -7.39
N CYS A 100 4.45 5.59 -8.66
CA CYS A 100 5.35 5.68 -9.82
C CYS A 100 4.69 6.54 -10.91
N PRO A 101 5.36 6.86 -12.01
CA PRO A 101 4.73 7.43 -13.21
C PRO A 101 3.64 6.50 -13.78
N HIS A 102 2.53 7.08 -14.25
CA HIS A 102 1.40 6.37 -14.86
C HIS A 102 1.23 6.80 -16.30
N HIS A 103 1.05 5.84 -17.20
CA HIS A 103 0.85 6.06 -18.61
C HIS A 103 -0.45 5.38 -19.05
N PHE A 104 -1.38 6.15 -19.62
CA PHE A 104 -2.67 5.67 -20.06
C PHE A 104 -2.76 5.60 -21.59
N GLY A 105 -3.70 4.81 -22.11
CA GLY A 105 -3.88 4.61 -23.54
C GLY A 105 -2.79 3.75 -24.19
N HIS A 106 -2.11 2.91 -23.42
CA HIS A 106 -1.09 1.98 -23.90
C HIS A 106 -1.72 0.68 -24.45
N ALA A 107 -0.88 -0.15 -25.07
CA ALA A 107 -1.32 -1.44 -25.63
C ALA A 107 -1.61 -2.50 -24.56
N GLU A 108 -1.05 -2.36 -23.37
CA GLU A 108 -1.15 -3.34 -22.28
C GLU A 108 -1.19 -2.65 -20.91
N THR A 109 -1.95 -3.25 -20.00
CA THR A 109 -1.90 -2.88 -18.58
C THR A 109 -0.76 -3.62 -17.89
N THR A 110 0.25 -2.86 -17.37
CA THR A 110 1.49 -3.44 -16.83
C THR A 110 1.99 -2.75 -15.58
N LEU A 111 2.74 -3.51 -14.77
CA LEU A 111 3.63 -3.01 -13.71
C LEU A 111 5.08 -3.28 -14.13
N VAL A 112 5.92 -2.26 -14.10
CA VAL A 112 7.34 -2.37 -14.42
C VAL A 112 8.18 -2.17 -13.17
N PHE A 113 9.15 -3.07 -12.97
CA PHE A 113 10.02 -3.06 -11.80
C PHE A 113 11.38 -3.74 -12.10
N ASP A 114 12.33 -3.60 -11.18
CA ASP A 114 13.67 -4.20 -11.29
C ASP A 114 13.61 -5.74 -11.33
N ALA A 115 14.08 -6.35 -12.43
CA ALA A 115 14.07 -7.80 -12.62
C ALA A 115 14.88 -8.56 -11.56
N ARG A 116 15.88 -7.92 -10.93
CA ARG A 116 16.66 -8.54 -9.83
C ARG A 116 15.79 -8.96 -8.64
N LEU A 117 14.63 -8.34 -8.47
CA LEU A 117 13.68 -8.73 -7.42
C LEU A 117 13.07 -10.12 -7.63
N LEU A 118 13.08 -10.64 -8.86
CA LEU A 118 12.59 -11.99 -9.17
C LEU A 118 13.48 -13.09 -8.61
N SER A 119 14.75 -12.81 -8.36
CA SER A 119 15.70 -13.75 -7.76
C SER A 119 15.64 -13.79 -6.22
N LEU A 120 14.87 -12.89 -5.60
CA LEU A 120 14.74 -12.87 -4.14
C LEU A 120 13.97 -14.11 -3.65
N PRO A 121 14.39 -14.70 -2.53
CA PRO A 121 13.70 -15.84 -1.95
C PRO A 121 12.32 -15.42 -1.41
N ILE A 122 11.35 -16.34 -1.53
CA ILE A 122 10.07 -16.20 -0.84
C ILE A 122 10.32 -16.39 0.66
N THR A 123 10.01 -15.35 1.44
CA THR A 123 10.27 -15.33 2.89
C THR A 123 9.07 -15.79 3.72
N ARG A 124 7.92 -16.07 3.08
CA ARG A 124 6.66 -16.41 3.73
C ARG A 124 6.45 -17.90 3.86
N ASN A 125 5.83 -18.30 4.96
CA ASN A 125 5.48 -19.69 5.20
C ASN A 125 3.95 -19.94 5.00
N ARG A 126 3.55 -21.21 5.13
CA ARG A 126 2.17 -21.66 4.90
C ARG A 126 1.17 -21.08 5.91
N ASP A 127 1.59 -20.84 7.14
CA ASP A 127 0.68 -20.36 8.18
C ASP A 127 0.46 -18.85 8.05
N GLU A 128 1.49 -18.10 7.64
CA GLU A 128 1.35 -16.68 7.25
C GLU A 128 0.42 -16.52 6.03
N LEU A 129 0.50 -17.43 5.06
CA LEU A 129 -0.42 -17.44 3.91
C LEU A 129 -1.87 -17.69 4.34
N LYS A 130 -2.11 -18.63 5.26
CA LYS A 130 -3.44 -18.87 5.81
C LYS A 130 -3.98 -17.66 6.57
N ALA A 131 -3.11 -16.97 7.33
CA ALA A 131 -3.48 -15.74 8.03
C ALA A 131 -3.89 -14.65 7.03
N LEU A 132 -3.08 -14.42 5.98
CA LEU A 132 -3.40 -13.49 4.91
C LEU A 132 -4.76 -13.79 4.26
N ILE A 133 -5.03 -15.06 3.92
CA ILE A 133 -6.30 -15.49 3.30
C ILE A 133 -7.50 -15.19 4.21
N ARG A 134 -7.37 -15.34 5.54
CA ARG A 134 -8.44 -15.02 6.49
C ARG A 134 -8.77 -13.52 6.55
N GLU A 135 -7.80 -12.65 6.26
CA GLU A 135 -7.97 -11.20 6.26
C GLU A 135 -8.50 -10.66 4.93
N LEU A 136 -8.63 -11.51 3.91
CA LEU A 136 -9.16 -11.12 2.61
C LEU A 136 -10.66 -10.79 2.67
N PRO A 137 -11.16 -9.85 1.86
CA PRO A 137 -10.41 -9.03 0.87
C PRO A 137 -9.73 -7.79 1.45
N LEU A 138 -10.06 -7.36 2.69
CA LEU A 138 -9.60 -6.10 3.28
C LEU A 138 -8.08 -6.03 3.42
N GLY A 139 -7.41 -7.15 3.72
CA GLY A 139 -5.95 -7.20 3.87
C GLY A 139 -5.19 -6.74 2.63
N PHE A 140 -5.74 -6.91 1.42
CA PHE A 140 -5.11 -6.41 0.19
C PHE A 140 -5.28 -4.90 -0.03
N PHE A 141 -6.30 -4.29 0.56
CA PHE A 141 -6.52 -2.84 0.42
C PHE A 141 -5.77 -2.01 1.48
N ILE A 142 -5.22 -2.65 2.50
CA ILE A 142 -4.37 -2.00 3.50
C ILE A 142 -2.92 -2.06 3.00
N LYS A 143 -2.20 -0.92 3.06
CA LYS A 143 -0.76 -0.89 2.73
C LYS A 143 -0.02 -1.94 3.59
N PRO A 144 0.66 -2.93 3.00
CA PRO A 144 1.36 -3.93 3.79
C PRO A 144 2.49 -3.29 4.59
N VAL A 145 2.54 -3.58 5.88
CA VAL A 145 3.67 -3.23 6.72
C VAL A 145 4.64 -4.43 6.70
N PHE A 146 5.79 -4.26 6.07
CA PHE A 146 6.78 -5.34 5.94
C PHE A 146 7.48 -5.58 7.29
N GLN A 147 7.39 -6.82 7.81
CA GLN A 147 8.13 -7.20 9.02
C GLN A 147 9.63 -7.06 8.77
N GLY A 148 10.32 -6.39 9.70
CA GLY A 148 11.75 -6.09 9.54
C GLY A 148 12.10 -4.82 8.77
N SER A 149 11.14 -4.18 8.09
CA SER A 149 11.33 -2.86 7.49
C SER A 149 11.53 -1.79 8.57
N PHE A 150 12.19 -0.69 8.21
CA PHE A 150 12.31 0.46 9.13
C PHE A 150 10.94 1.04 9.45
N GLY A 151 10.02 1.09 8.49
CA GLY A 151 8.63 1.49 8.70
C GLY A 151 7.92 0.62 9.76
N HIS A 152 8.10 -0.70 9.70
CA HIS A 152 7.56 -1.60 10.72
C HIS A 152 8.21 -1.38 12.10
N ARG A 153 9.53 -1.29 12.13
CA ARG A 153 10.28 -1.05 13.39
C ARG A 153 9.87 0.27 14.04
N VAL A 154 9.75 1.34 13.24
CA VAL A 154 9.29 2.65 13.70
C VAL A 154 7.86 2.55 14.23
N ARG A 155 6.93 1.90 13.49
CA ARG A 155 5.55 1.69 13.92
C ARG A 155 5.50 0.94 15.25
N SER A 156 6.22 -0.17 15.36
CA SER A 156 6.29 -0.98 16.59
C SER A 156 6.83 -0.16 17.77
N ARG A 157 7.87 0.64 17.55
CA ARG A 157 8.43 1.50 18.57
C ARG A 157 7.47 2.59 19.03
N LEU A 158 6.72 3.18 18.09
CA LEU A 158 5.70 4.17 18.41
C LEU A 158 4.53 3.60 19.22
N LEU A 159 4.17 2.32 18.97
CA LEU A 159 3.12 1.62 19.72
C LEU A 159 3.54 1.23 21.14
N GLN A 160 4.83 1.08 21.42
CA GLN A 160 5.36 0.75 22.75
C GLN A 160 5.43 1.96 23.69
N GLY A 161 5.21 3.17 23.20
CA GLY A 161 5.21 4.37 24.02
C GLY A 161 3.96 4.45 24.90
N GLU A 162 4.14 4.59 26.22
CA GLU A 162 3.08 4.70 27.23
C GLU A 162 2.44 6.10 27.30
N GLY A 163 2.57 6.95 26.28
CA GLY A 163 2.13 8.36 26.32
C GLY A 163 1.07 8.70 25.26
N ARG A 164 0.29 9.75 25.51
CA ARG A 164 -0.66 10.35 24.55
C ARG A 164 0.05 10.98 23.33
N GLU A 165 1.30 11.41 23.48
CA GLU A 165 2.07 12.00 22.39
C GLU A 165 3.06 10.99 21.81
N LEU A 166 2.94 10.76 20.50
CA LEU A 166 3.90 9.94 19.78
C LEU A 166 5.27 10.62 19.75
N PRO A 167 6.37 9.90 20.03
CA PRO A 167 7.73 10.44 20.05
C PRO A 167 8.10 11.22 18.77
N ALA A 168 9.07 12.12 18.89
CA ALA A 168 9.64 12.84 17.75
C ALA A 168 10.52 11.91 16.90
N LEU A 169 10.76 12.29 15.64
CA LEU A 169 11.60 11.52 14.72
C LEU A 169 12.99 11.26 15.29
N ASP A 170 13.63 12.29 15.87
CA ASP A 170 15.00 12.18 16.34
C ASP A 170 15.11 11.27 17.58
N THR A 171 14.08 11.25 18.42
CA THR A 171 13.98 10.31 19.55
C THR A 171 13.94 8.87 19.04
N VAL A 172 13.07 8.59 18.06
CA VAL A 172 12.96 7.25 17.48
C VAL A 172 14.22 6.86 16.70
N ALA A 173 14.87 7.80 16.03
CA ALA A 173 16.12 7.56 15.33
C ALA A 173 17.25 7.19 16.30
N ALA A 174 17.32 7.87 17.45
CA ALA A 174 18.31 7.57 18.52
C ALA A 174 18.12 6.14 19.05
N ASP A 175 16.88 5.65 19.23
CA ASP A 175 16.59 4.27 19.64
C ASP A 175 17.12 3.23 18.64
N PHE A 176 17.32 3.62 17.39
CA PHE A 176 17.90 2.80 16.32
C PHE A 176 19.38 3.10 16.05
N PHE A 177 20.05 3.84 16.93
CA PHE A 177 21.45 4.24 16.80
C PHE A 177 21.77 4.97 15.50
N MET A 178 20.86 5.86 15.06
CA MET A 178 21.02 6.64 13.83
C MET A 178 20.49 8.06 13.98
N THR A 179 20.82 8.93 13.01
CA THR A 179 20.30 10.29 12.96
C THR A 179 18.91 10.32 12.32
N GLY A 180 18.09 11.35 12.64
CA GLY A 180 16.78 11.56 12.01
C GLY A 180 16.87 11.68 10.49
N ARG A 181 17.97 12.25 9.94
CA ARG A 181 18.25 12.28 8.49
C ARG A 181 18.38 10.87 7.91
N THR A 182 19.12 10.00 8.57
CA THR A 182 19.33 8.60 8.14
C THR A 182 18.01 7.84 8.20
N LEU A 183 17.22 8.02 9.27
CA LEU A 183 15.92 7.37 9.40
C LEU A 183 14.94 7.84 8.31
N ARG A 184 14.88 9.16 8.03
CA ARG A 184 14.04 9.68 6.94
C ARG A 184 14.40 9.05 5.60
N ARG A 185 15.71 8.96 5.26
CA ARG A 185 16.16 8.35 4.01
C ARG A 185 15.72 6.88 3.92
N LYS A 186 15.94 6.10 4.98
CA LYS A 186 15.52 4.69 5.02
C LYS A 186 14.02 4.49 4.87
N LEU A 187 13.21 5.36 5.48
CA LEU A 187 11.76 5.34 5.31
C LEU A 187 11.35 5.73 3.88
N LEU A 188 12.03 6.72 3.29
CA LEU A 188 11.79 7.13 1.92
C LEU A 188 12.16 6.02 0.92
N ASP A 189 13.29 5.34 1.13
CA ASP A 189 13.71 4.17 0.35
C ASP A 189 12.69 3.02 0.42
N GLU A 190 11.95 2.93 1.54
CA GLU A 190 10.81 2.01 1.70
C GLU A 190 9.48 2.63 1.21
N GLY A 191 9.52 3.84 0.64
CA GLY A 191 8.38 4.57 0.10
C GLY A 191 7.33 4.95 1.14
N THR A 192 7.77 5.27 2.34
CA THR A 192 6.93 5.80 3.42
C THR A 192 7.65 6.96 4.11
N SER A 193 6.94 7.65 5.00
CA SER A 193 7.51 8.70 5.83
C SER A 193 7.14 8.49 7.30
N PHE A 194 7.91 9.11 8.19
CA PHE A 194 7.63 9.08 9.61
C PHE A 194 6.25 9.68 9.93
N GLN A 195 5.85 10.73 9.19
CA GLN A 195 4.55 11.36 9.36
C GLN A 195 3.42 10.42 8.91
N GLU A 196 3.56 9.75 7.77
CA GLU A 196 2.56 8.76 7.31
C GLU A 196 2.36 7.62 8.32
N ILE A 197 3.45 7.16 8.95
CA ILE A 197 3.36 6.12 9.99
C ILE A 197 2.60 6.65 11.21
N LYS A 198 2.89 7.88 11.67
CA LYS A 198 2.17 8.51 12.78
C LYS A 198 0.69 8.72 12.46
N ASP A 199 0.38 9.19 11.28
CA ASP A 199 -1.01 9.47 10.87
C ASP A 199 -1.79 8.16 10.70
N GLY A 200 -1.12 7.08 10.21
CA GLY A 200 -1.70 5.74 10.18
C GLY A 200 -2.06 5.23 11.58
N LEU A 201 -1.15 5.37 12.55
CA LEU A 201 -1.41 4.98 13.95
C LEU A 201 -2.57 5.76 14.57
N ARG A 202 -2.58 7.09 14.39
CA ARG A 202 -3.65 7.95 14.87
C ARG A 202 -5.00 7.59 14.27
N ARG A 203 -5.02 7.30 12.96
CA ARG A 203 -6.21 6.87 12.25
C ARG A 203 -6.75 5.55 12.81
N ASP A 204 -5.89 4.53 12.95
CA ASP A 204 -6.31 3.22 13.43
C ASP A 204 -6.88 3.29 14.85
N GLN A 205 -6.24 4.06 15.73
CA GLN A 205 -6.70 4.32 17.09
C GLN A 205 -8.03 5.11 17.10
N ALA A 206 -8.14 6.14 16.27
CA ALA A 206 -9.38 6.91 16.14
C ALA A 206 -10.55 6.04 15.67
N MET A 207 -10.33 5.22 14.64
CA MET A 207 -11.36 4.33 14.11
C MET A 207 -11.81 3.30 15.16
N THR A 208 -10.89 2.80 15.98
CA THR A 208 -11.19 1.88 17.07
C THR A 208 -12.05 2.56 18.14
N LEU A 209 -11.65 3.75 18.61
CA LEU A 209 -12.40 4.50 19.61
C LEU A 209 -13.80 4.90 19.12
N LEU A 210 -13.91 5.34 17.86
CA LEU A 210 -15.19 5.71 17.27
C LEU A 210 -16.15 4.52 17.15
N ARG A 211 -15.65 3.30 16.96
CA ARG A 211 -16.46 2.07 16.87
C ARG A 211 -16.87 1.52 18.23
N GLN A 212 -15.98 1.58 19.21
CA GLN A 212 -16.12 0.86 20.46
C GLN A 212 -16.69 1.70 21.60
N THR A 213 -16.68 3.03 21.48
CA THR A 213 -17.04 3.92 22.59
C THR A 213 -18.04 4.98 22.19
N GLN A 214 -18.83 5.46 23.18
CA GLN A 214 -19.69 6.65 23.09
C GLN A 214 -18.95 7.93 23.53
N THR A 215 -17.64 7.85 23.69
CA THR A 215 -16.81 8.98 24.10
C THR A 215 -17.05 10.20 23.20
N PRO A 216 -17.19 11.42 23.76
CA PRO A 216 -17.34 12.63 22.99
C PRO A 216 -16.25 12.78 21.93
N ILE A 217 -16.62 13.29 20.75
CA ILE A 217 -15.67 13.42 19.61
C ILE A 217 -14.45 14.26 19.97
N GLN A 218 -14.64 15.30 20.76
CA GLN A 218 -13.55 16.15 21.27
C GLN A 218 -12.56 15.35 22.14
N THR A 219 -13.07 14.47 22.99
CA THR A 219 -12.23 13.62 23.84
C THR A 219 -11.49 12.57 23.01
N VAL A 220 -12.15 11.98 21.99
CA VAL A 220 -11.50 11.07 21.05
C VAL A 220 -10.37 11.78 20.32
N ALA A 221 -10.60 13.01 19.81
CA ALA A 221 -9.58 13.81 19.16
C ALA A 221 -8.33 14.01 20.05
N GLN A 222 -8.54 14.37 21.31
CA GLN A 222 -7.46 14.55 22.30
C GLN A 222 -6.72 13.23 22.59
N GLN A 223 -7.44 12.12 22.71
CA GLN A 223 -6.84 10.81 22.98
C GLN A 223 -5.92 10.32 21.84
N VAL A 224 -6.24 10.67 20.59
CA VAL A 224 -5.44 10.31 19.43
C VAL A 224 -4.40 11.39 19.05
N GLY A 225 -4.19 12.39 19.91
CA GLY A 225 -3.14 13.40 19.77
C GLY A 225 -3.46 14.58 18.86
N PHE A 226 -4.75 14.88 18.64
CA PHE A 226 -5.18 16.13 18.00
C PHE A 226 -5.44 17.21 19.05
N ARG A 227 -4.83 18.38 18.87
CA ARG A 227 -5.05 19.53 19.76
C ARG A 227 -6.39 20.22 19.51
N ASP A 228 -6.90 20.12 18.28
CA ASP A 228 -8.14 20.76 17.84
C ASP A 228 -9.09 19.69 17.25
N ALA A 229 -10.31 19.64 17.76
CA ALA A 229 -11.36 18.75 17.28
C ALA A 229 -11.75 19.05 15.82
N THR A 230 -11.63 20.31 15.36
CA THR A 230 -11.93 20.69 13.97
C THR A 230 -10.96 20.03 13.01
N VAL A 231 -9.66 20.01 13.37
CA VAL A 231 -8.63 19.32 12.57
C VAL A 231 -8.87 17.82 12.54
N PHE A 232 -9.25 17.24 13.68
CA PHE A 232 -9.62 15.82 13.76
C PHE A 232 -10.84 15.49 12.88
N ILE A 233 -11.90 16.30 12.90
CA ILE A 233 -13.08 16.10 12.06
C ILE A 233 -12.71 16.11 10.57
N LYS A 234 -11.86 17.07 10.15
CA LYS A 234 -11.35 17.13 8.77
C LYS A 234 -10.55 15.86 8.41
N ALA A 235 -9.66 15.42 9.30
CA ALA A 235 -8.87 14.21 9.08
C ALA A 235 -9.74 12.95 8.95
N VAL A 236 -10.72 12.75 9.84
CA VAL A 236 -11.67 11.63 9.77
C VAL A 236 -12.47 11.67 8.47
N ARG A 237 -12.91 12.86 8.05
CA ARG A 237 -13.64 13.03 6.79
C ARG A 237 -12.77 12.68 5.57
N GLN A 238 -11.50 13.07 5.61
CA GLN A 238 -10.53 12.70 4.57
C GLN A 238 -10.29 11.17 4.52
N TRP A 239 -10.23 10.51 5.68
CA TRP A 239 -9.97 9.07 5.76
C TRP A 239 -11.18 8.19 5.41
N THR A 240 -12.40 8.66 5.67
CA THR A 240 -13.62 7.83 5.62
C THR A 240 -14.70 8.36 4.69
N GLY A 241 -14.55 9.57 4.18
CA GLY A 241 -15.60 10.29 3.45
C GLY A 241 -16.73 10.84 4.34
N MET A 242 -16.70 10.61 5.66
CA MET A 242 -17.79 10.93 6.60
C MET A 242 -17.30 11.73 7.81
N THR A 243 -18.23 12.41 8.49
CA THR A 243 -17.90 12.98 9.80
C THR A 243 -17.72 11.88 10.85
N PRO A 244 -16.97 12.14 11.95
CA PRO A 244 -16.83 11.14 13.04
C PRO A 244 -18.16 10.68 13.62
N GLY A 245 -19.16 11.58 13.71
CA GLY A 245 -20.50 11.25 14.18
C GLY A 245 -21.25 10.29 13.25
N ASP A 246 -21.23 10.60 11.94
CA ASP A 246 -21.86 9.74 10.92
C ASP A 246 -21.18 8.37 10.84
N TYR A 247 -19.84 8.34 10.92
CA TYR A 247 -19.07 7.11 10.93
C TYR A 247 -19.46 6.22 12.13
N ARG A 248 -19.56 6.80 13.32
CA ARG A 248 -20.01 6.11 14.56
C ARG A 248 -21.43 5.56 14.39
N ALA A 249 -22.36 6.40 13.96
CA ALA A 249 -23.77 6.01 13.80
C ALA A 249 -23.93 4.86 12.78
N ARG A 250 -23.21 4.91 11.68
CA ARG A 250 -23.23 3.86 10.66
C ARG A 250 -22.67 2.53 11.19
N THR A 251 -21.60 2.60 11.98
CA THR A 251 -20.95 1.40 12.51
C THR A 251 -21.85 0.72 13.57
N LEU A 252 -22.45 1.50 14.47
CA LEU A 252 -23.37 0.97 15.48
C LEU A 252 -24.62 0.33 14.88
N LYS A 253 -25.21 0.94 13.84
CA LYS A 253 -26.35 0.34 13.11
C LYS A 253 -25.99 -1.01 12.47
N ARG A 254 -24.77 -1.16 11.99
CA ARG A 254 -24.30 -2.40 11.35
C ARG A 254 -24.10 -3.54 12.35
N PHE A 255 -23.65 -3.25 13.57
CA PHE A 255 -23.55 -4.22 14.65
C PHE A 255 -24.93 -4.64 15.19
N ALA A 256 -25.88 -3.71 15.31
CA ALA A 256 -27.24 -4.00 15.72
C ALA A 256 -28.05 -4.82 14.70
N ALA A 257 -27.66 -4.82 13.43
CA ALA A 257 -28.32 -5.59 12.36
C ALA A 257 -27.69 -7.00 12.16
N SER A 258 -26.58 -7.30 12.82
CA SER A 258 -25.86 -8.57 12.68
C SER A 258 -25.92 -9.45 13.93
N GLY A 259 -26.64 -9.04 14.99
CA GLY A 259 -26.95 -9.78 16.18
C GLY A 259 -28.46 -9.99 16.30
#